data_cb0f0e7d45d2a4ebd2ff2db0d23907ba
#
_entry.id   cb0f0e7d45d2a4ebd2ff2db0d23907ba
#
_cell.length_a   1.000
_cell.length_b   1.000
_cell.length_c   1.000
_cell.angle_alpha   90.00
_cell.angle_beta   90.00
_cell.angle_gamma   90.00
#
_symmetry.space_group_name_H-M   'P 1'
#
loop_
_entity.id
_entity.type
_entity.pdbx_description
1 polymer ?
#
loop_
_entity_poly.entity_id
_entity_poly.type
_entity_poly.pdbx_seq_one_letter_code
_entity_poly.pdbx_strand_id
1 'polypeptide(L)'
;MNRTYYHIISCIAIPAMFSSCQQIKKSFEDTMKPKPRKEETDQTTLLTAKPTSNSREMKDTHKNKQQSVYESAEKLDQIQAELMNLPQFKGKKINMHQDLYFFDFQGGRISIKIQDPDKPENIDQYDYSDGKWKDPTPVKVTGNLKMVDLLFPIENIKFSTAKKIHDSLIEEAKNIEGGVPADHVYFVHMKVANMDVTHWYSSVSGARKDVYFYFDKDGNLTERR
;
A
#
# COMPACT_ATOMS: atom_id res chain seq x y z
N MET A 1 -24.88 -60.88 38.46
CA MET A 1 -23.42 -60.88 38.50
C MET A 1 -22.95 -59.43 38.32
N ASN A 2 -22.59 -58.80 39.45
CA ASN A 2 -22.16 -57.40 39.53
C ASN A 2 -20.69 -57.29 39.18
N ARG A 3 -20.30 -56.38 38.34
CA ARG A 3 -18.92 -55.91 38.22
C ARG A 3 -18.90 -54.37 38.25
N THR A 4 -18.47 -53.88 39.42
CA THR A 4 -18.15 -52.53 39.75
C THR A 4 -16.81 -52.13 39.10
N TYR A 5 -16.76 -51.07 38.31
CA TYR A 5 -15.52 -50.48 37.81
C TYR A 5 -15.23 -49.20 38.56
N TYR A 6 -14.10 -49.19 39.27
CA TYR A 6 -13.53 -48.03 39.94
C TYR A 6 -12.91 -47.06 38.93
N HIS A 7 -13.34 -45.83 38.94
CA HIS A 7 -12.70 -44.75 38.24
C HIS A 7 -11.59 -44.16 39.13
N ILE A 8 -10.35 -44.31 38.69
CA ILE A 8 -9.17 -43.65 39.27
C ILE A 8 -9.11 -42.27 38.61
N ILE A 9 -9.38 -41.21 39.37
CA ILE A 9 -9.21 -39.80 38.96
C ILE A 9 -7.72 -39.49 39.26
N SER A 10 -6.94 -39.35 38.16
CA SER A 10 -5.58 -38.85 38.23
C SER A 10 -5.61 -37.31 38.11
N CYS A 11 -5.37 -36.64 39.24
CA CYS A 11 -5.12 -35.19 39.28
C CYS A 11 -3.78 -34.88 38.70
N ILE A 12 -3.73 -34.36 37.48
CA ILE A 12 -2.52 -33.75 36.90
C ILE A 12 -2.53 -32.28 37.28
N ALA A 13 -1.64 -31.89 38.18
CA ALA A 13 -1.33 -30.51 38.53
C ALA A 13 -0.55 -29.86 37.38
N ILE A 14 -1.15 -28.81 36.75
CA ILE A 14 -0.48 -27.97 35.76
C ILE A 14 0.20 -26.82 36.52
N PRO A 15 1.52 -26.68 36.50
CA PRO A 15 2.16 -25.49 37.04
C PRO A 15 1.92 -24.30 36.13
N ALA A 16 1.34 -23.23 36.66
CA ALA A 16 1.13 -21.94 36.02
C ALA A 16 2.50 -21.30 35.65
N MET A 17 2.76 -21.20 34.36
CA MET A 17 3.84 -20.33 33.84
C MET A 17 3.36 -18.90 33.69
N PHE A 18 3.34 -18.13 34.78
CA PHE A 18 3.24 -16.68 34.77
C PHE A 18 4.63 -16.05 34.70
N SER A 19 5.20 -15.89 33.53
CA SER A 19 6.49 -15.22 33.38
C SER A 19 6.69 -14.53 32.04
N SER A 20 5.67 -13.83 31.50
CA SER A 20 5.85 -13.14 30.21
C SER A 20 5.42 -11.66 30.18
N CYS A 21 4.88 -11.08 31.25
CA CYS A 21 4.39 -9.70 31.22
C CYS A 21 5.42 -8.62 31.64
N GLN A 22 6.59 -8.97 32.14
CA GLN A 22 7.57 -7.97 32.59
C GLN A 22 8.53 -7.49 31.48
N GLN A 23 8.76 -8.28 30.43
CA GLN A 23 9.65 -7.87 29.33
C GLN A 23 9.01 -6.84 28.39
N ILE A 24 7.69 -6.88 28.22
CA ILE A 24 6.97 -5.93 27.33
C ILE A 24 6.94 -4.53 27.96
N LYS A 25 6.75 -4.41 29.29
CA LYS A 25 6.79 -3.10 29.97
C LYS A 25 8.15 -2.41 29.88
N LYS A 26 9.23 -3.15 30.00
CA LYS A 26 10.59 -2.59 29.95
C LYS A 26 10.96 -2.06 28.58
N SER A 27 10.51 -2.72 27.50
CA SER A 27 10.73 -2.27 26.12
C SER A 27 9.96 -0.98 25.80
N PHE A 28 8.79 -0.76 26.39
CA PHE A 28 7.98 0.43 26.17
C PHE A 28 8.53 1.65 26.93
N GLU A 29 9.05 1.46 28.14
CA GLU A 29 9.63 2.53 28.94
C GLU A 29 10.96 3.05 28.38
N ASP A 30 11.77 2.19 27.77
CA ASP A 30 13.04 2.59 27.15
C ASP A 30 12.85 3.38 25.85
N THR A 31 11.71 3.26 25.20
CA THR A 31 11.38 4.04 23.97
C THR A 31 10.84 5.43 24.29
N MET A 32 10.27 5.64 25.47
CA MET A 32 9.65 6.92 25.88
C MET A 32 10.59 7.86 26.64
N LYS A 33 11.80 7.44 27.00
CA LYS A 33 12.77 8.32 27.70
C LYS A 33 13.62 9.07 26.68
N PRO A 34 13.56 10.41 26.63
CA PRO A 34 14.46 11.19 25.78
C PRO A 34 15.91 10.94 26.22
N LYS A 35 16.76 10.51 25.28
CA LYS A 35 18.21 10.37 25.54
C LYS A 35 18.77 11.75 25.87
N PRO A 36 19.56 11.91 26.96
CA PRO A 36 20.24 13.16 27.27
C PRO A 36 21.24 13.46 26.16
N ARG A 37 21.12 14.67 25.60
CA ARG A 37 22.07 15.24 24.64
C ARG A 37 23.39 15.47 25.37
N LYS A 38 24.46 14.83 24.94
CA LYS A 38 25.82 15.17 25.42
C LYS A 38 26.15 16.55 24.87
N GLU A 39 26.29 17.52 25.77
CA GLU A 39 26.92 18.80 25.47
C GLU A 39 28.43 18.58 25.38
N GLU A 40 28.99 18.71 24.21
CA GLU A 40 30.42 18.95 24.02
C GLU A 40 30.62 20.46 24.13
N THR A 41 31.24 20.84 25.24
CA THR A 41 31.78 22.16 25.47
C THR A 41 33.04 22.31 24.64
N ASP A 42 33.06 23.21 23.67
CA ASP A 42 34.31 23.73 23.16
C ASP A 42 34.27 25.26 23.13
N GLN A 43 35.41 25.80 23.61
CA GLN A 43 35.60 27.18 24.01
C GLN A 43 35.93 28.09 22.80
N THR A 44 35.31 29.23 22.80
CA THR A 44 35.87 30.55 22.55
C THR A 44 36.81 30.77 21.35
N THR A 45 36.37 31.54 20.37
CA THR A 45 37.12 32.72 19.90
C THR A 45 36.17 33.72 19.25
N LEU A 46 36.00 34.85 19.90
CA LEU A 46 35.41 36.07 19.36
C LEU A 46 36.32 36.66 18.27
N LEU A 47 35.84 36.73 17.04
CA LEU A 47 36.34 37.72 16.09
C LEU A 47 35.16 38.27 15.27
N THR A 48 34.96 39.53 15.46
CA THR A 48 34.09 40.46 14.77
C THR A 48 34.35 40.48 13.27
N ALA A 49 33.34 40.15 12.44
CA ALA A 49 33.36 40.45 11.02
C ALA A 49 31.99 40.90 10.52
N LYS A 50 31.99 42.04 9.89
CA LYS A 50 30.98 42.86 9.26
C LYS A 50 30.11 42.06 8.25
N PRO A 51 28.80 42.36 8.09
CA PRO A 51 27.96 41.69 7.12
C PRO A 51 28.27 42.18 5.71
N THR A 52 28.84 41.29 4.88
CA THR A 52 28.92 41.52 3.45
C THR A 52 27.76 40.73 2.79
N SER A 53 26.82 41.48 2.24
CA SER A 53 25.74 40.96 1.40
C SER A 53 26.32 40.35 0.11
N ASN A 54 26.41 39.04 0.06
CA ASN A 54 26.54 38.33 -1.20
C ASN A 54 25.29 37.47 -1.34
N SER A 55 24.33 37.99 -2.08
CA SER A 55 23.27 37.20 -2.72
C SER A 55 23.93 36.21 -3.70
N ARG A 56 24.22 35.01 -3.21
CA ARG A 56 24.46 33.87 -4.09
C ARG A 56 23.11 33.48 -4.64
N GLU A 57 22.89 33.79 -5.92
CA GLU A 57 21.91 33.14 -6.74
C GLU A 57 22.10 31.62 -6.53
N MET A 58 21.19 30.99 -5.82
CA MET A 58 21.00 29.55 -5.92
C MET A 58 20.57 29.30 -7.35
N LYS A 59 21.53 28.86 -8.19
CA LYS A 59 21.22 28.19 -9.44
C LYS A 59 20.23 27.08 -9.09
N ASP A 60 19.02 27.19 -9.62
CA ASP A 60 18.03 26.13 -9.71
C ASP A 60 18.73 24.89 -10.31
N THR A 61 19.23 24.05 -9.42
CA THR A 61 19.58 22.68 -9.79
C THR A 61 18.27 22.01 -10.16
N HIS A 62 18.17 21.61 -11.42
CA HIS A 62 17.10 20.86 -12.06
C HIS A 62 16.26 20.10 -11.03
N LYS A 63 15.10 20.67 -10.65
CA LYS A 63 13.97 19.87 -10.20
C LYS A 63 13.64 18.98 -11.39
N ASN A 64 14.15 17.73 -11.37
CA ASN A 64 13.55 16.65 -12.12
C ASN A 64 12.08 16.70 -11.72
N LYS A 65 11.24 17.20 -12.64
CA LYS A 65 9.79 17.25 -12.44
C LYS A 65 9.39 15.78 -12.35
N GLN A 66 9.24 15.31 -11.13
CA GLN A 66 8.90 13.92 -10.83
C GLN A 66 7.55 13.68 -11.50
N GLN A 67 7.53 12.83 -12.51
CA GLN A 67 6.37 12.63 -13.36
C GLN A 67 5.30 11.90 -12.56
N SER A 68 4.11 12.49 -12.43
CA SER A 68 2.98 11.87 -11.75
C SER A 68 2.51 10.62 -12.50
N VAL A 69 2.13 9.57 -11.79
CA VAL A 69 1.47 8.41 -12.40
C VAL A 69 0.10 8.79 -12.97
N TYR A 70 -0.54 9.82 -12.41
CA TYR A 70 -1.83 10.35 -12.85
C TYR A 70 -1.71 11.48 -13.87
N GLU A 71 -0.65 11.52 -14.68
CA GLU A 71 -0.43 12.58 -15.67
C GLU A 71 -1.58 12.68 -16.66
N SER A 72 -2.00 11.56 -17.26
CA SER A 72 -3.18 11.49 -18.12
C SER A 72 -3.81 10.09 -18.12
N ALA A 73 -5.09 10.04 -18.53
CA ALA A 73 -5.85 8.80 -18.70
C ALA A 73 -5.23 7.93 -19.80
N GLU A 74 -4.85 8.55 -20.92
CA GLU A 74 -4.26 7.89 -22.09
C GLU A 74 -2.91 7.24 -21.71
N LYS A 75 -2.11 7.91 -20.89
CA LYS A 75 -0.82 7.37 -20.39
C LYS A 75 -1.05 6.11 -19.58
N LEU A 76 -2.03 6.09 -18.69
CA LEU A 76 -2.36 4.92 -17.88
C LEU A 76 -2.89 3.76 -18.75
N ASP A 77 -3.75 4.03 -19.73
CA ASP A 77 -4.23 3.01 -20.66
C ASP A 77 -3.10 2.47 -21.55
N GLN A 78 -2.12 3.31 -21.92
CA GLN A 78 -0.90 2.86 -22.61
C GLN A 78 -0.08 1.92 -21.72
N ILE A 79 0.14 2.27 -20.45
CA ILE A 79 0.87 1.41 -19.49
C ILE A 79 0.17 0.07 -19.31
N GLN A 80 -1.18 0.04 -19.27
CA GLN A 80 -1.94 -1.20 -19.23
C GLN A 80 -1.73 -2.04 -20.50
N ALA A 81 -1.77 -1.40 -21.67
CA ALA A 81 -1.53 -2.08 -22.94
C ALA A 81 -0.10 -2.63 -23.03
N GLU A 82 0.91 -1.92 -22.54
CA GLU A 82 2.29 -2.40 -22.43
C GLU A 82 2.37 -3.68 -21.58
N LEU A 83 1.70 -3.71 -20.41
CA LEU A 83 1.64 -4.91 -19.56
C LEU A 83 1.03 -6.09 -20.31
N MET A 84 -0.12 -5.87 -20.94
CA MET A 84 -0.85 -6.93 -21.65
C MET A 84 -0.09 -7.47 -22.88
N ASN A 85 0.83 -6.69 -23.44
CA ASN A 85 1.67 -7.07 -24.57
C ASN A 85 3.03 -7.65 -24.17
N LEU A 86 3.32 -7.82 -22.87
CA LEU A 86 4.53 -8.53 -22.45
C LEU A 86 4.55 -9.95 -23.06
N PRO A 87 5.72 -10.48 -23.44
CA PRO A 87 5.84 -11.76 -24.15
C PRO A 87 5.06 -12.91 -23.50
N GLN A 88 5.08 -12.99 -22.17
CA GLN A 88 4.40 -14.04 -21.40
C GLN A 88 2.87 -13.93 -21.40
N PHE A 89 2.32 -12.76 -21.72
CA PHE A 89 0.87 -12.48 -21.71
C PHE A 89 0.24 -12.41 -23.09
N LYS A 90 1.06 -12.23 -24.13
CA LYS A 90 0.58 -12.02 -25.49
C LYS A 90 -0.37 -13.12 -25.96
N GLY A 91 -1.62 -12.75 -26.25
CA GLY A 91 -2.65 -13.68 -26.72
C GLY A 91 -3.24 -14.58 -25.63
N LYS A 92 -2.94 -14.33 -24.36
CA LYS A 92 -3.47 -15.11 -23.24
C LYS A 92 -4.47 -14.31 -22.43
N LYS A 93 -5.36 -14.98 -21.71
CA LYS A 93 -6.22 -14.37 -20.70
C LYS A 93 -5.38 -14.03 -19.47
N ILE A 94 -5.48 -12.80 -19.00
CA ILE A 94 -4.70 -12.29 -17.87
C ILE A 94 -5.65 -12.07 -16.69
N ASN A 95 -5.36 -12.74 -15.56
CA ASN A 95 -6.09 -12.55 -14.33
C ASN A 95 -5.19 -11.88 -13.29
N MET A 96 -5.60 -10.72 -12.79
CA MET A 96 -4.97 -10.14 -11.60
C MET A 96 -5.39 -10.91 -10.35
N HIS A 97 -4.54 -10.90 -9.32
CA HIS A 97 -4.79 -11.51 -8.03
C HIS A 97 -4.97 -10.43 -6.98
N GLN A 98 -6.17 -10.29 -6.45
CA GLN A 98 -6.62 -9.39 -5.39
C GLN A 98 -6.44 -7.90 -5.67
N ASP A 99 -5.20 -7.40 -5.77
CA ASP A 99 -4.91 -5.99 -5.61
C ASP A 99 -4.17 -5.40 -6.81
N LEU A 100 -4.54 -4.16 -7.16
CA LEU A 100 -3.83 -3.31 -8.11
C LEU A 100 -3.66 -1.93 -7.46
N TYR A 101 -2.42 -1.44 -7.37
CA TYR A 101 -2.05 -0.20 -6.70
C TYR A 101 -1.46 0.82 -7.66
N PHE A 102 -1.85 2.07 -7.51
CA PHE A 102 -1.24 3.22 -8.14
C PHE A 102 -0.73 4.17 -7.06
N PHE A 103 0.53 4.57 -7.14
CA PHE A 103 1.17 5.47 -6.19
C PHE A 103 1.78 6.65 -6.93
N ASP A 104 1.57 7.87 -6.43
CA ASP A 104 2.08 9.11 -7.04
C ASP A 104 3.37 9.62 -6.38
N PHE A 105 4.01 8.84 -5.56
CA PHE A 105 5.28 9.20 -4.96
C PHE A 105 6.48 8.64 -5.76
N GLN A 106 7.64 9.29 -5.63
CA GLN A 106 8.91 8.87 -6.26
C GLN A 106 8.83 8.65 -7.78
N GLY A 107 8.07 9.50 -8.49
CA GLY A 107 7.98 9.43 -9.96
C GLY A 107 6.87 8.54 -10.49
N GLY A 108 6.00 8.11 -9.63
CA GLY A 108 4.86 7.24 -9.96
C GLY A 108 5.23 5.76 -10.03
N ARG A 109 4.36 4.93 -9.45
CA ARG A 109 4.51 3.48 -9.44
C ARG A 109 3.15 2.82 -9.61
N ILE A 110 3.13 1.71 -10.36
CA ILE A 110 1.99 0.79 -10.40
C ILE A 110 2.47 -0.58 -9.94
N SER A 111 1.70 -1.25 -9.09
CA SER A 111 2.01 -2.59 -8.60
C SER A 111 0.79 -3.49 -8.76
N ILE A 112 0.96 -4.62 -9.42
CA ILE A 112 -0.11 -5.59 -9.69
C ILE A 112 0.42 -7.02 -9.53
N LYS A 113 -0.39 -7.88 -8.93
CA LYS A 113 -0.12 -9.31 -8.88
C LYS A 113 -0.91 -10.00 -9.99
N ILE A 114 -0.28 -10.87 -10.74
CA ILE A 114 -0.89 -11.56 -11.88
C ILE A 114 -0.65 -13.05 -11.75
N GLN A 115 -1.69 -13.84 -12.06
CA GLN A 115 -1.58 -15.27 -12.16
C GLN A 115 -0.74 -15.63 -13.41
N ASP A 116 0.25 -16.50 -13.24
CA ASP A 116 1.01 -17.05 -14.38
C ASP A 116 0.04 -17.84 -15.30
N PRO A 117 -0.14 -17.42 -16.56
CA PRO A 117 -1.10 -18.09 -17.45
C PRO A 117 -0.68 -19.51 -17.86
N ASP A 118 0.61 -19.87 -17.72
CA ASP A 118 1.14 -21.20 -18.03
C ASP A 118 1.23 -22.10 -16.80
N LYS A 119 1.27 -21.48 -15.59
CA LYS A 119 1.32 -22.17 -14.29
C LYS A 119 0.32 -21.53 -13.33
N PRO A 120 -0.98 -21.90 -13.44
CA PRO A 120 -2.06 -21.23 -12.72
C PRO A 120 -1.95 -21.26 -11.18
N GLU A 121 -1.09 -22.08 -10.62
CA GLU A 121 -0.77 -22.11 -9.19
C GLU A 121 0.18 -20.99 -8.74
N ASN A 122 0.86 -20.34 -9.69
CA ASN A 122 1.83 -19.28 -9.43
C ASN A 122 1.21 -17.90 -9.57
N ILE A 123 1.63 -17.01 -8.69
CA ILE A 123 1.34 -15.57 -8.74
C ILE A 123 2.67 -14.83 -8.78
N ASP A 124 2.79 -13.88 -9.70
CA ASP A 124 3.94 -13.00 -9.79
C ASP A 124 3.51 -11.54 -9.64
N GLN A 125 4.33 -10.75 -8.96
CA GLN A 125 4.14 -9.31 -8.84
C GLN A 125 4.89 -8.59 -9.96
N TYR A 126 4.19 -7.69 -10.63
CA TYR A 126 4.69 -6.79 -11.65
C TYR A 126 4.67 -5.36 -11.12
N ASP A 127 5.79 -4.67 -11.22
CA ASP A 127 5.93 -3.28 -10.82
C ASP A 127 6.30 -2.42 -12.03
N TYR A 128 5.56 -1.33 -12.25
CA TYR A 128 5.90 -0.28 -13.21
C TYR A 128 6.55 0.87 -12.45
N SER A 129 7.74 1.25 -12.84
CA SER A 129 8.45 2.44 -12.36
C SER A 129 9.51 2.88 -13.35
N ASP A 130 9.93 4.14 -13.30
CA ASP A 130 10.92 4.71 -14.21
C ASP A 130 10.55 4.50 -15.69
N GLY A 131 9.24 4.59 -16.00
CA GLY A 131 8.72 4.51 -17.36
C GLY A 131 8.67 3.10 -17.96
N LYS A 132 8.81 2.03 -17.18
CA LYS A 132 8.78 0.64 -17.69
C LYS A 132 8.31 -0.37 -16.66
N TRP A 133 7.76 -1.47 -17.13
CA TRP A 133 7.56 -2.68 -16.34
C TRP A 133 8.90 -3.32 -15.98
N LYS A 134 9.06 -3.71 -14.72
CA LYS A 134 10.23 -4.44 -14.21
C LYS A 134 10.04 -5.94 -14.39
N ASP A 135 11.12 -6.70 -14.23
CA ASP A 135 11.06 -8.16 -14.19
C ASP A 135 10.14 -8.60 -13.02
N PRO A 136 9.26 -9.59 -13.24
CA PRO A 136 8.34 -10.05 -12.22
C PRO A 136 9.06 -10.71 -11.04
N THR A 137 8.44 -10.62 -9.86
CA THR A 137 8.92 -11.29 -8.66
C THR A 137 7.89 -12.30 -8.15
N PRO A 138 8.29 -13.54 -7.82
CA PRO A 138 7.39 -14.56 -7.31
C PRO A 138 6.70 -14.12 -6.01
N VAL A 139 5.40 -14.36 -5.91
CA VAL A 139 4.61 -14.08 -4.70
C VAL A 139 4.29 -15.38 -3.99
N LYS A 140 4.62 -15.46 -2.70
CA LYS A 140 4.19 -16.56 -1.86
C LYS A 140 2.72 -16.38 -1.48
N VAL A 141 1.83 -17.13 -2.11
CA VAL A 141 0.41 -17.15 -1.76
C VAL A 141 0.23 -17.90 -0.44
N THR A 142 -0.41 -17.23 0.52
CA THR A 142 -0.71 -17.80 1.85
C THR A 142 -2.19 -17.58 2.18
N GLY A 143 -2.75 -18.42 3.04
CA GLY A 143 -4.13 -18.32 3.48
C GLY A 143 -4.99 -19.49 2.95
N ASN A 144 -6.28 -19.48 3.34
CA ASN A 144 -7.23 -20.57 3.07
C ASN A 144 -8.26 -20.21 1.99
N LEU A 145 -8.15 -19.04 1.35
CA LEU A 145 -9.06 -18.65 0.28
C LEU A 145 -8.69 -19.41 -1.01
N LYS A 146 -9.72 -19.77 -1.78
CA LYS A 146 -9.50 -20.42 -3.06
C LYS A 146 -8.93 -19.41 -4.06
N MET A 147 -7.93 -19.81 -4.82
CA MET A 147 -7.31 -18.95 -5.83
C MET A 147 -8.36 -18.28 -6.74
N VAL A 148 -9.35 -19.05 -7.21
CA VAL A 148 -10.40 -18.55 -8.11
C VAL A 148 -11.23 -17.41 -7.50
N ASP A 149 -11.36 -17.34 -6.18
CA ASP A 149 -12.11 -16.29 -5.48
C ASP A 149 -11.31 -14.98 -5.36
N LEU A 150 -10.05 -15.00 -5.74
CA LEU A 150 -9.11 -13.87 -5.68
C LEU A 150 -8.71 -13.36 -7.07
N LEU A 151 -9.18 -14.02 -8.14
CA LEU A 151 -8.80 -13.70 -9.51
C LEU A 151 -9.83 -12.82 -10.19
N PHE A 152 -9.36 -11.76 -10.84
CA PHE A 152 -10.18 -10.83 -11.61
C PHE A 152 -9.57 -10.58 -13.00
N PRO A 153 -10.35 -10.72 -14.10
CA PRO A 153 -9.84 -10.47 -15.44
C PRO A 153 -9.44 -9.01 -15.62
N ILE A 154 -8.19 -8.75 -16.04
CA ILE A 154 -7.64 -7.39 -16.15
C ILE A 154 -8.37 -6.56 -17.22
N GLU A 155 -8.95 -7.20 -18.23
CA GLU A 155 -9.74 -6.55 -19.28
C GLU A 155 -11.04 -5.91 -18.78
N ASN A 156 -11.49 -6.27 -17.56
CA ASN A 156 -12.72 -5.72 -16.96
C ASN A 156 -12.50 -4.41 -16.21
N ILE A 157 -11.26 -3.92 -16.12
CA ILE A 157 -10.91 -2.62 -15.55
C ILE A 157 -10.02 -1.85 -16.52
N LYS A 158 -10.02 -0.54 -16.39
CA LYS A 158 -9.09 0.36 -17.09
C LYS A 158 -8.17 1.04 -16.09
N PHE A 159 -6.89 1.15 -16.40
CA PHE A 159 -5.95 1.88 -15.55
C PHE A 159 -6.27 3.37 -15.52
N SER A 160 -6.83 3.92 -16.60
CA SER A 160 -7.33 5.31 -16.65
C SER A 160 -8.40 5.61 -15.60
N THR A 161 -9.11 4.60 -15.08
CA THR A 161 -10.07 4.77 -13.97
C THR A 161 -9.37 5.33 -12.71
N ALA A 162 -8.13 4.96 -12.44
CA ALA A 162 -7.37 5.49 -11.31
C ALA A 162 -7.16 7.02 -11.42
N LYS A 163 -6.94 7.55 -12.64
CA LYS A 163 -6.86 9.00 -12.89
C LYS A 163 -8.21 9.69 -12.61
N LYS A 164 -9.31 9.14 -13.11
CA LYS A 164 -10.65 9.67 -12.85
C LYS A 164 -10.94 9.78 -11.35
N ILE A 165 -10.58 8.74 -10.60
CA ILE A 165 -10.75 8.70 -9.14
C ILE A 165 -9.84 9.74 -8.46
N HIS A 166 -8.57 9.81 -8.83
CA HIS A 166 -7.64 10.79 -8.27
C HIS A 166 -8.14 12.22 -8.48
N ASP A 167 -8.66 12.56 -9.67
CA ASP A 167 -9.23 13.88 -9.94
C ASP A 167 -10.47 14.15 -9.07
N SER A 168 -11.33 13.15 -8.90
CA SER A 168 -12.48 13.25 -8.00
C SER A 168 -12.05 13.51 -6.54
N LEU A 169 -10.97 12.88 -6.07
CA LEU A 169 -10.45 13.11 -4.73
C LEU A 169 -9.90 14.53 -4.54
N ILE A 170 -9.29 15.12 -5.57
CA ILE A 170 -8.84 16.52 -5.54
C ILE A 170 -10.04 17.46 -5.34
N GLU A 171 -11.16 17.20 -6.01
CA GLU A 171 -12.37 18.00 -5.82
C GLU A 171 -13.01 17.76 -4.45
N GLU A 172 -13.06 16.51 -3.97
CA GLU A 172 -13.58 16.18 -2.63
C GLU A 172 -12.75 16.80 -1.50
N ALA A 173 -11.43 16.87 -1.68
CA ALA A 173 -10.52 17.47 -0.69
C ALA A 173 -10.85 18.94 -0.42
N LYS A 174 -11.37 19.68 -1.39
CA LYS A 174 -11.78 21.09 -1.22
C LYS A 174 -12.93 21.26 -0.21
N ASN A 175 -13.72 20.21 -0.01
CA ASN A 175 -14.87 20.19 0.90
C ASN A 175 -14.52 19.62 2.30
N ILE A 176 -13.25 19.30 2.55
CA ILE A 176 -12.76 18.74 3.81
C ILE A 176 -11.77 19.73 4.42
N GLU A 177 -11.98 20.13 5.68
CA GLU A 177 -11.08 21.06 6.39
C GLU A 177 -9.66 20.48 6.44
N GLY A 178 -8.70 21.17 5.83
CA GLY A 178 -7.32 20.69 5.69
C GLY A 178 -7.18 19.47 4.79
N GLY A 179 -8.11 19.27 3.87
CA GLY A 179 -8.17 18.09 3.02
C GLY A 179 -6.96 17.93 2.11
N VAL A 180 -6.30 16.78 2.19
CA VAL A 180 -5.19 16.37 1.34
C VAL A 180 -5.52 14.99 0.77
N PRO A 181 -5.64 14.84 -0.57
CA PRO A 181 -5.85 13.54 -1.20
C PRO A 181 -4.70 12.59 -0.88
N ALA A 182 -4.99 11.32 -0.71
CA ALA A 182 -3.97 10.29 -0.62
C ALA A 182 -3.14 10.24 -1.91
N ASP A 183 -1.87 9.89 -1.80
CA ASP A 183 -0.95 9.71 -2.92
C ASP A 183 -1.16 8.37 -3.65
N HIS A 184 -2.21 7.65 -3.32
CA HIS A 184 -2.50 6.33 -3.89
C HIS A 184 -4.00 6.14 -4.19
N VAL A 185 -4.25 5.35 -5.23
CA VAL A 185 -5.55 4.77 -5.55
C VAL A 185 -5.34 3.28 -5.76
N TYR A 186 -6.22 2.44 -5.24
CA TYR A 186 -6.11 1.01 -5.50
C TYR A 186 -7.45 0.33 -5.74
N PHE A 187 -7.38 -0.75 -6.51
CA PHE A 187 -8.48 -1.64 -6.80
C PHE A 187 -8.31 -2.94 -6.03
N VAL A 188 -9.41 -3.43 -5.46
CA VAL A 188 -9.45 -4.68 -4.71
C VAL A 188 -10.51 -5.58 -5.31
N HIS A 189 -10.19 -6.87 -5.46
CA HIS A 189 -11.15 -7.92 -5.75
C HIS A 189 -10.91 -9.14 -4.87
N MET A 190 -11.93 -9.56 -4.15
CA MET A 190 -11.94 -10.85 -3.45
C MET A 190 -13.38 -11.33 -3.23
N LYS A 191 -13.56 -12.65 -3.24
CA LYS A 191 -14.80 -13.29 -2.78
C LYS A 191 -14.54 -14.00 -1.47
N VAL A 192 -15.26 -13.59 -0.43
CA VAL A 192 -15.12 -14.17 0.91
C VAL A 192 -16.51 -14.59 1.39
N ALA A 193 -16.71 -15.87 1.60
CA ALA A 193 -18.01 -16.47 1.92
C ALA A 193 -19.06 -16.06 0.87
N ASN A 194 -20.06 -15.25 1.25
CA ASN A 194 -21.11 -14.76 0.35
C ASN A 194 -20.92 -13.28 -0.05
N MET A 195 -19.77 -12.70 0.23
CA MET A 195 -19.46 -11.30 -0.11
C MET A 195 -18.53 -11.25 -1.33
N ASP A 196 -18.92 -10.45 -2.32
CA ASP A 196 -18.07 -10.03 -3.44
C ASP A 196 -17.57 -8.62 -3.15
N VAL A 197 -16.28 -8.51 -2.84
CA VAL A 197 -15.61 -7.23 -2.59
C VAL A 197 -14.88 -6.85 -3.86
N THR A 198 -15.50 -5.98 -4.66
CA THR A 198 -14.94 -5.52 -5.95
C THR A 198 -15.14 -4.02 -6.07
N HIS A 199 -14.11 -3.24 -5.76
CA HIS A 199 -14.20 -1.78 -5.81
C HIS A 199 -12.81 -1.13 -5.90
N TRP A 200 -12.81 0.14 -6.33
CA TRP A 200 -11.69 1.04 -6.13
C TRP A 200 -11.81 1.72 -4.78
N TYR A 201 -10.68 2.10 -4.23
CA TYR A 201 -10.58 2.72 -2.92
C TYR A 201 -9.47 3.78 -2.88
N SER A 202 -9.74 4.85 -2.15
CA SER A 202 -8.75 5.84 -1.75
C SER A 202 -9.27 6.69 -0.59
N SER A 203 -8.52 7.71 -0.17
CA SER A 203 -8.90 8.56 0.94
C SER A 203 -8.46 10.02 0.76
N VAL A 204 -9.05 10.88 1.57
CA VAL A 204 -8.61 12.26 1.78
C VAL A 204 -8.35 12.43 3.28
N SER A 205 -7.12 12.79 3.64
CA SER A 205 -6.80 13.14 5.01
C SER A 205 -7.27 14.56 5.31
N GLY A 206 -7.98 14.74 6.42
CA GLY A 206 -8.44 16.04 6.88
C GLY A 206 -7.81 16.43 8.21
N ALA A 207 -7.96 17.72 8.60
CA ALA A 207 -7.41 18.25 9.84
C ALA A 207 -7.92 17.52 11.11
N ARG A 208 -9.13 16.93 11.06
CA ARG A 208 -9.78 16.30 12.21
C ARG A 208 -10.08 14.83 12.02
N LYS A 209 -10.24 14.38 10.78
CA LYS A 209 -10.53 12.98 10.42
C LYS A 209 -10.18 12.71 8.98
N ASP A 210 -9.85 11.48 8.68
CA ASP A 210 -9.73 10.99 7.33
C ASP A 210 -11.11 10.58 6.80
N VAL A 211 -11.30 10.75 5.51
CA VAL A 211 -12.52 10.36 4.79
C VAL A 211 -12.14 9.34 3.73
N TYR A 212 -12.82 8.21 3.73
CA TYR A 212 -12.56 7.09 2.85
C TYR A 212 -13.60 7.04 1.74
N PHE A 213 -13.16 6.80 0.51
CA PHE A 213 -13.98 6.81 -0.68
C PHE A 213 -13.90 5.47 -1.39
N TYR A 214 -15.07 4.93 -1.75
CA TYR A 214 -15.21 3.68 -2.48
C TYR A 214 -15.90 3.95 -3.80
N PHE A 215 -15.40 3.33 -4.88
CA PHE A 215 -15.91 3.54 -6.23
C PHE A 215 -16.16 2.19 -6.88
N ASP A 216 -17.15 2.14 -7.77
CA ASP A 216 -17.38 0.95 -8.60
C ASP A 216 -16.21 0.70 -9.58
N LYS A 217 -16.28 -0.39 -10.36
CA LYS A 217 -15.23 -0.75 -11.33
C LYS A 217 -14.99 0.33 -12.40
N ASP A 218 -15.99 1.19 -12.67
CA ASP A 218 -15.93 2.26 -13.67
C ASP A 218 -15.54 3.62 -13.05
N GLY A 219 -15.20 3.63 -11.74
CA GLY A 219 -14.76 4.81 -11.00
C GLY A 219 -15.89 5.78 -10.65
N ASN A 220 -17.11 5.31 -10.48
CA ASN A 220 -18.20 6.11 -9.94
C ASN A 220 -18.25 5.93 -8.43
N LEU A 221 -18.38 7.04 -7.68
CA LEU A 221 -18.44 7.04 -6.22
C LEU A 221 -19.67 6.25 -5.75
N THR A 222 -19.45 5.26 -4.91
CA THR A 222 -20.51 4.40 -4.33
C THR A 222 -20.70 4.64 -2.85
N GLU A 223 -19.62 4.98 -2.14
CA GLU A 223 -19.68 5.18 -0.70
C GLU A 223 -18.61 6.17 -0.22
N ARG A 224 -18.95 6.92 0.83
CA ARG A 224 -18.06 7.82 1.57
C ARG A 224 -18.23 7.55 3.07
N ARG A 225 -17.15 7.31 3.78
CA ARG A 225 -17.13 7.05 5.23
C ARG A 225 -16.26 8.03 5.99
#